data_9e5b58c6965445494a2d904003f9ec38
#
_entry.id   9e5b58c6965445494a2d904003f9ec38
#
_cell.length_a   1.000
_cell.length_b   1.000
_cell.length_c   1.000
_cell.angle_alpha   90.00
_cell.angle_beta   90.00
_cell.angle_gamma   90.00
#
_symmetry.space_group_name_H-M   'P 1'
#
loop_
_entity.id
_entity.type
_entity.pdbx_description
1 polymer ?
#
loop_
_entity_poly.entity_id
_entity_poly.type
_entity_poly.pdbx_seq_one_letter_code
_entity_poly.pdbx_strand_id
1 'polypeptide(L)'
;MLSLHVYWVQANPVEINHLLNFVEHTQCQYERNGKQYNGIDALAHIKKKYHYYQDDIKSTEDFIELSATKSTMSGKAYQVHCPNKKAIASKQWLLDELASFRNTQP
;
A
#
# COMPACT_ATOMS: atom_id res chain seq x y z
N MET A 1 -7.94 31.15 25.37
CA MET A 1 -7.54 29.84 25.87
C MET A 1 -6.94 29.02 24.76
N LEU A 2 -5.77 28.53 25.00
CA LEU A 2 -5.10 27.71 24.04
C LEU A 2 -5.61 26.27 24.15
N SER A 3 -6.30 25.81 23.14
CA SER A 3 -6.53 24.36 23.06
C SER A 3 -5.28 23.72 22.53
N LEU A 4 -4.76 22.83 23.31
CA LEU A 4 -3.65 22.02 22.87
C LEU A 4 -4.21 20.99 21.89
N HIS A 5 -3.97 21.25 20.62
CA HIS A 5 -4.25 20.24 19.62
C HIS A 5 -3.06 19.32 19.55
N VAL A 6 -3.21 18.19 20.18
CA VAL A 6 -2.23 17.13 19.98
C VAL A 6 -2.60 16.44 18.68
N TYR A 7 -1.84 16.74 17.65
CA TYR A 7 -2.04 16.06 16.38
C TYR A 7 -1.31 14.73 16.46
N TRP A 8 -2.10 13.71 16.67
CA TRP A 8 -1.57 12.35 16.54
C TRP A 8 -1.49 12.07 15.06
N VAL A 9 -0.28 11.79 14.57
CA VAL A 9 -0.13 11.29 13.22
C VAL A 9 -0.65 9.85 13.26
N GLN A 10 -1.90 9.70 12.85
CA GLN A 10 -2.51 8.38 12.80
C GLN A 10 -2.59 7.94 11.35
N ALA A 11 -2.53 6.63 11.17
CA ALA A 11 -2.82 6.06 9.87
C ALA A 11 -4.22 6.49 9.45
N ASN A 12 -4.37 6.94 8.20
CA ASN A 12 -5.65 7.39 7.68
C ASN A 12 -6.46 6.18 7.18
N PRO A 13 -7.51 5.75 7.91
CA PRO A 13 -8.24 4.53 7.52
C PRO A 13 -8.95 4.68 6.18
N VAL A 14 -9.38 5.88 5.81
CA VAL A 14 -10.06 6.09 4.52
C VAL A 14 -9.08 5.85 3.38
N GLU A 15 -7.87 6.40 3.49
CA GLU A 15 -6.86 6.22 2.46
C GLU A 15 -6.37 4.79 2.38
N ILE A 16 -6.11 4.17 3.53
CA ILE A 16 -5.64 2.79 3.58
C ILE A 16 -6.69 1.84 2.99
N ASN A 17 -7.95 2.01 3.36
CA ASN A 17 -9.03 1.19 2.81
C ASN A 17 -9.17 1.40 1.31
N HIS A 18 -8.98 2.63 0.83
CA HIS A 18 -8.99 2.89 -0.61
C HIS A 18 -7.89 2.09 -1.32
N LEU A 19 -6.68 2.09 -0.77
CA LEU A 19 -5.57 1.36 -1.37
C LEU A 19 -5.77 -0.15 -1.30
N LEU A 20 -6.31 -0.67 -0.20
CA LEU A 20 -6.61 -2.09 -0.09
C LEU A 20 -7.64 -2.50 -1.13
N ASN A 21 -8.67 -1.69 -1.31
CA ASN A 21 -9.70 -1.95 -2.32
C ASN A 21 -9.12 -1.87 -3.74
N PHE A 22 -8.22 -0.92 -3.98
CA PHE A 22 -7.54 -0.76 -5.26
C PHE A 22 -6.72 -2.01 -5.61
N VAL A 23 -5.98 -2.56 -4.65
CA VAL A 23 -5.24 -3.80 -4.85
C VAL A 23 -6.19 -4.96 -5.12
N GLU A 24 -7.26 -5.07 -4.36
CA GLU A 24 -8.22 -6.18 -4.49
C GLU A 24 -8.81 -6.26 -5.89
N HIS A 25 -9.12 -5.12 -6.51
CA HIS A 25 -9.83 -5.06 -7.78
C HIS A 25 -8.92 -4.86 -8.99
N THR A 26 -7.60 -4.85 -8.78
CA THR A 26 -6.68 -4.64 -9.91
C THR A 26 -6.68 -5.82 -10.86
N GLN A 27 -6.50 -5.52 -12.15
CA GLN A 27 -6.24 -6.55 -13.15
C GLN A 27 -4.74 -6.79 -13.33
N CYS A 28 -3.90 -6.02 -12.64
CA CYS A 28 -2.46 -6.20 -12.69
C CYS A 28 -2.05 -7.42 -11.87
N GLN A 29 -0.85 -7.91 -12.11
CA GLN A 29 -0.27 -9.02 -11.36
C GLN A 29 0.83 -8.51 -10.45
N TYR A 30 0.81 -8.93 -9.20
CA TYR A 30 1.89 -8.65 -8.27
C TYR A 30 2.97 -9.69 -8.41
N GLU A 31 4.22 -9.24 -8.33
CA GLU A 31 5.36 -10.16 -8.27
C GLU A 31 6.04 -10.03 -6.92
N ARG A 32 6.18 -11.16 -6.25
CA ARG A 32 6.85 -11.27 -4.96
C ARG A 32 7.80 -12.46 -5.02
N ASN A 33 9.09 -12.18 -4.90
CA ASN A 33 10.14 -13.21 -4.94
C ASN A 33 10.05 -14.08 -6.19
N GLY A 34 9.80 -13.45 -7.34
CA GLY A 34 9.72 -14.16 -8.63
C GLY A 34 8.41 -14.87 -8.90
N LYS A 35 7.47 -14.86 -7.96
CA LYS A 35 6.16 -15.48 -8.13
C LYS A 35 5.09 -14.41 -8.31
N GLN A 36 4.16 -14.65 -9.23
CA GLN A 36 3.10 -13.70 -9.51
C GLN A 36 1.81 -14.07 -8.77
N TYR A 37 1.07 -13.04 -8.36
CA TYR A 37 -0.17 -13.16 -7.61
C TYR A 37 -1.20 -12.23 -8.21
N ASN A 38 -2.46 -12.64 -8.22
CA ASN A 38 -3.55 -11.73 -8.58
C ASN A 38 -3.80 -10.74 -7.42
N GLY A 39 -4.69 -9.77 -7.66
CA GLY A 39 -4.98 -8.73 -6.67
C GLY A 39 -5.50 -9.28 -5.35
N ILE A 40 -6.36 -10.29 -5.40
CA ILE A 40 -6.94 -10.89 -4.19
C ILE A 40 -5.85 -11.53 -3.32
N ASP A 41 -4.95 -12.29 -3.95
CA ASP A 41 -3.87 -12.95 -3.22
C ASP A 41 -2.84 -11.94 -2.73
N ALA A 42 -2.54 -10.93 -3.53
CA ALA A 42 -1.65 -9.84 -3.11
C ALA A 42 -2.24 -9.10 -1.90
N LEU A 43 -3.54 -8.84 -1.92
CA LEU A 43 -4.23 -8.21 -0.80
C LEU A 43 -4.06 -8.99 0.48
N ALA A 44 -4.18 -10.32 0.42
CA ALA A 44 -4.02 -11.17 1.61
C ALA A 44 -2.63 -11.00 2.22
N HIS A 45 -1.57 -10.95 1.40
CA HIS A 45 -0.22 -10.71 1.88
C HIS A 45 -0.05 -9.32 2.49
N ILE A 46 -0.62 -8.30 1.83
CA ILE A 46 -0.53 -6.92 2.30
C ILE A 46 -1.25 -6.76 3.64
N LYS A 47 -2.45 -7.33 3.77
CA LYS A 47 -3.22 -7.28 5.02
C LYS A 47 -2.49 -7.95 6.18
N LYS A 48 -1.84 -9.08 5.91
CA LYS A 48 -1.07 -9.79 6.92
C LYS A 48 0.07 -8.92 7.44
N LYS A 49 0.80 -8.26 6.55
CA LYS A 49 1.88 -7.35 6.94
C LYS A 49 1.34 -6.10 7.62
N TYR A 50 0.24 -5.55 7.14
CA TYR A 50 -0.42 -4.40 7.75
C TYR A 50 -0.77 -4.72 9.21
N HIS A 51 -1.36 -5.87 9.45
CA HIS A 51 -1.70 -6.30 10.81
C HIS A 51 -0.46 -6.46 11.68
N TYR A 52 0.59 -7.06 11.12
CA TYR A 52 1.84 -7.30 11.84
C TYR A 52 2.54 -5.99 12.24
N TYR A 53 2.57 -5.00 11.34
CA TYR A 53 3.26 -3.72 11.57
C TYR A 53 2.35 -2.62 12.08
N GLN A 54 1.14 -2.95 12.49
CA GLN A 54 0.09 -1.99 12.82
C GLN A 54 0.55 -0.89 13.77
N ASP A 55 1.32 -1.23 14.78
CA ASP A 55 1.77 -0.26 15.78
C ASP A 55 2.81 0.74 15.23
N ASP A 56 3.47 0.39 14.14
CA ASP A 56 4.48 1.24 13.51
C ASP A 56 3.92 2.06 12.35
N ILE A 57 2.67 1.81 11.98
CA ILE A 57 2.03 2.50 10.86
C ILE A 57 1.32 3.73 11.39
N LYS A 58 1.94 4.90 11.16
CA LYS A 58 1.44 6.19 11.65
C LYS A 58 0.84 7.06 10.53
N SER A 59 1.01 6.65 9.27
CA SER A 59 0.53 7.37 8.10
C SER A 59 0.20 6.38 6.99
N THR A 60 -0.48 6.85 5.96
CA THR A 60 -0.72 6.01 4.77
C THR A 60 0.58 5.65 4.09
N GLU A 61 1.55 6.56 4.06
CA GLU A 61 2.87 6.28 3.51
C GLU A 61 3.60 5.19 4.28
N ASP A 62 3.49 5.18 5.61
CA ASP A 62 4.04 4.09 6.43
C ASP A 62 3.39 2.76 6.09
N PHE A 63 2.07 2.76 5.87
CA PHE A 63 1.35 1.57 5.43
C PHE A 63 1.95 1.01 4.15
N ILE A 64 2.17 1.87 3.15
CA ILE A 64 2.75 1.46 1.88
C ILE A 64 4.15 0.90 2.10
N GLU A 65 4.98 1.61 2.87
CA GLU A 65 6.37 1.22 3.09
C GLU A 65 6.47 -0.13 3.82
N LEU A 66 5.69 -0.31 4.87
CA LEU A 66 5.81 -1.50 5.72
C LEU A 66 5.03 -2.69 5.21
N SER A 67 3.94 -2.45 4.47
CA SER A 67 3.02 -3.53 4.09
C SER A 67 3.11 -3.92 2.62
N ALA A 68 3.57 -3.04 1.73
CA ALA A 68 3.41 -3.25 0.30
C ALA A 68 4.64 -2.89 -0.53
N THR A 69 5.81 -2.79 0.06
CA THR A 69 7.01 -2.36 -0.65
C THR A 69 7.95 -3.49 -1.01
N LYS A 70 8.26 -4.35 -0.05
CA LYS A 70 9.27 -5.39 -0.29
C LYS A 70 9.06 -6.60 0.62
N SER A 71 9.66 -7.72 0.20
CA SER A 71 9.67 -8.93 1.01
C SER A 71 10.53 -8.71 2.25
N THR A 72 9.98 -9.05 3.41
CA THR A 72 10.73 -8.97 4.68
C THR A 72 11.90 -9.95 4.68
N MET A 73 11.72 -11.13 4.05
CA MET A 73 12.74 -12.18 4.08
C MET A 73 13.88 -11.91 3.10
N SER A 74 13.56 -11.52 1.87
CA SER A 74 14.58 -11.37 0.83
C SER A 74 15.03 -9.92 0.62
N GLY A 75 14.26 -8.95 1.07
CA GLY A 75 14.52 -7.55 0.79
C GLY A 75 14.20 -7.13 -0.64
N LYS A 76 13.73 -8.06 -1.49
CA LYS A 76 13.39 -7.73 -2.88
C LYS A 76 12.10 -6.93 -2.95
N ALA A 77 12.13 -5.86 -3.75
CA ALA A 77 10.96 -5.04 -3.97
C ALA A 77 9.86 -5.83 -4.68
N TYR A 78 8.63 -5.62 -4.25
CA TYR A 78 7.47 -6.12 -4.98
C TYR A 78 7.31 -5.33 -6.27
N GLN A 79 6.95 -6.02 -7.35
CA GLN A 79 6.71 -5.42 -8.65
C GLN A 79 5.25 -5.60 -9.03
N VAL A 80 4.73 -4.67 -9.83
CA VAL A 80 3.37 -4.76 -10.34
C VAL A 80 3.44 -4.76 -11.86
N HIS A 81 2.83 -5.77 -12.47
CA HIS A 81 2.81 -5.96 -13.91
C HIS A 81 1.38 -5.70 -14.41
N CYS A 82 1.18 -4.56 -15.04
CA CYS A 82 -0.11 -4.21 -15.61
C CYS A 82 -0.13 -4.49 -17.11
N PRO A 83 -1.31 -4.80 -17.69
CA PRO A 83 -1.39 -5.10 -19.12
C PRO A 83 -0.80 -3.96 -19.96
N ASN A 84 0.07 -4.35 -20.92
CA ASN A 84 0.65 -3.42 -21.91
C ASN A 84 1.50 -2.30 -21.29
N LYS A 85 2.01 -2.51 -20.07
CA LYS A 85 2.86 -1.53 -19.38
C LYS A 85 4.10 -2.22 -18.84
N LYS A 86 5.15 -1.43 -18.65
CA LYS A 86 6.35 -1.92 -17.98
C LYS A 86 6.05 -2.17 -16.51
N ALA A 87 6.76 -3.12 -15.93
CA ALA A 87 6.67 -3.38 -14.49
C ALA A 87 7.02 -2.10 -13.71
N ILE A 88 6.31 -1.90 -12.63
CA ILE A 88 6.53 -0.75 -11.74
C ILE A 88 6.63 -1.28 -10.30
N ALA A 89 7.49 -0.67 -9.49
CA ALA A 89 7.58 -1.03 -8.08
C ALA A 89 6.23 -0.81 -7.39
N SER A 90 5.82 -1.76 -6.55
CA SER A 90 4.56 -1.67 -5.82
C SER A 90 4.45 -0.36 -5.03
N LYS A 91 5.54 0.06 -4.39
CA LYS A 91 5.58 1.31 -3.64
C LYS A 91 5.17 2.49 -4.52
N GLN A 92 5.77 2.60 -5.72
CA GLN A 92 5.47 3.71 -6.62
C GLN A 92 4.03 3.63 -7.14
N TRP A 93 3.59 2.43 -7.49
CA TRP A 93 2.23 2.19 -7.99
C TRP A 93 1.18 2.66 -6.97
N LEU A 94 1.41 2.34 -5.69
CA LEU A 94 0.48 2.75 -4.63
C LEU A 94 0.62 4.23 -4.26
N LEU A 95 1.82 4.78 -4.30
CA LEU A 95 1.99 6.22 -4.07
C LEU A 95 1.30 7.04 -5.16
N ASP A 96 1.35 6.57 -6.41
CA ASP A 96 0.65 7.23 -7.51
C ASP A 96 -0.85 7.20 -7.29
N GLU A 97 -1.39 6.06 -6.86
CA GLU A 97 -2.81 5.95 -6.58
C GLU A 97 -3.22 6.81 -5.38
N LEU A 98 -2.39 6.86 -4.36
CA LEU A 98 -2.64 7.71 -3.20
C LEU A 98 -2.71 9.18 -3.60
N ALA A 99 -1.79 9.62 -4.44
CA ALA A 99 -1.78 11.00 -4.94
C ALA A 99 -3.06 11.29 -5.73
N SER A 100 -3.45 10.36 -6.59
CA SER A 100 -4.68 10.50 -7.37
C SER A 100 -5.91 10.58 -6.46
N PHE A 101 -5.97 9.72 -5.46
CA PHE A 101 -7.08 9.71 -4.51
C PHE A 101 -7.15 11.02 -3.73
N ARG A 102 -6.01 11.52 -3.26
CA ARG A 102 -5.95 12.79 -2.51
C ARG A 102 -6.39 13.97 -3.37
N ASN A 103 -6.10 13.95 -4.65
CA ASN A 103 -6.51 15.01 -5.57
C ASN A 103 -8.01 15.03 -5.83
N THR A 104 -8.73 13.93 -5.58
CA THR A 104 -10.17 13.86 -5.75
C THR A 104 -10.92 14.20 -4.47
N GLN A 105 -10.24 14.40 -3.35
CA GLN A 105 -10.87 14.74 -2.08
C GLN A 105 -11.10 16.26 -1.99
N PRO A 106 -12.24 16.69 -1.43
CA PRO A 106 -12.53 18.13 -1.25
C PRO A 106 -11.59 18.78 -0.23
#